data_b20303bcdf0e68b6dc8816ad3cc1e011
#
_entry.id   b20303bcdf0e68b6dc8816ad3cc1e011
#
_cell.length_a   1.000
_cell.length_b   1.000
_cell.length_c   1.000
_cell.angle_alpha   90.00
_cell.angle_beta   90.00
_cell.angle_gamma   90.00
#
_symmetry.space_group_name_H-M   'P 1'
#
loop_
_entity.id
_entity.type
_entity.pdbx_description
1 polymer ?
#
loop_
_entity_poly.entity_id
_entity_poly.type
_entity_poly.pdbx_seq_one_letter_code
_entity_poly.pdbx_strand_id
1 'polypeptide(L)'
;MEQKLLTVFPRQEQGPVLHPHPRGFTVIAGQPVTRTWRYFAKEEEGALLASGLWECTEGTFAFRFQHWEFFHLLSGVLRLTPEGGEPLLLGPGDAATMEVGFSGTWEVVETIRKHFVTRYVAG
;
A
#
# COMPACT_ATOMS: atom_id res chain seq x y z
N MET A 1 31.44 5.09 8.96
CA MET A 1 30.20 5.56 8.34
C MET A 1 29.05 5.48 9.34
N GLU A 2 28.35 6.54 9.48
CA GLU A 2 27.28 6.63 10.45
C GLU A 2 26.00 5.99 9.92
N GLN A 3 25.39 5.12 10.72
CA GLN A 3 24.14 4.49 10.35
C GLN A 3 22.99 5.43 10.68
N LYS A 4 22.10 5.63 9.73
CA LYS A 4 20.91 6.46 9.93
C LYS A 4 19.88 5.67 10.71
N LEU A 5 19.60 6.08 11.93
CA LEU A 5 18.66 5.39 12.81
C LEU A 5 17.25 6.03 12.81
N LEU A 6 17.08 7.18 12.19
CA LEU A 6 15.80 7.86 12.12
C LEU A 6 15.54 8.30 10.69
N THR A 7 14.35 7.99 10.19
CA THR A 7 13.88 8.45 8.90
C THR A 7 12.56 9.18 9.12
N VAL A 8 12.52 10.46 8.76
CA VAL A 8 11.29 11.25 8.85
C VAL A 8 10.70 11.35 7.45
N PHE A 9 9.45 10.95 7.33
CA PHE A 9 8.75 11.05 6.04
C PHE A 9 8.47 12.52 5.75
N PRO A 10 8.73 12.99 4.52
CA PRO A 10 8.46 14.38 4.17
C PRO A 10 6.96 14.65 4.15
N ARG A 11 6.55 15.88 4.46
CA ARG A 11 5.14 16.27 4.42
C ARG A 11 4.62 16.32 3.00
N GLN A 12 5.50 16.62 2.03
CA GLN A 12 5.20 16.56 0.61
C GLN A 12 6.09 15.50 0.00
N GLU A 13 5.57 14.78 -0.97
CA GLU A 13 6.31 13.69 -1.58
C GLU A 13 7.63 14.17 -2.19
N GLN A 14 8.68 13.40 -1.94
CA GLN A 14 10.03 13.67 -2.43
C GLN A 14 10.69 12.37 -2.86
N GLY A 15 11.63 12.50 -3.77
CA GLY A 15 12.44 11.38 -4.22
C GLY A 15 11.84 10.63 -5.39
N PRO A 16 12.48 9.54 -5.78
CA PRO A 16 12.05 8.77 -6.94
C PRO A 16 10.67 8.16 -6.73
N VAL A 17 9.89 8.10 -7.80
CA VAL A 17 8.56 7.50 -7.80
C VAL A 17 8.63 6.16 -8.50
N LEU A 18 8.07 5.13 -7.87
CA LEU A 18 7.92 3.81 -8.46
C LEU A 18 6.48 3.66 -8.94
N HIS A 19 6.30 3.16 -10.15
CA HIS A 19 4.97 3.03 -10.75
C HIS A 19 4.43 1.60 -10.88
N PRO A 20 5.19 0.55 -10.58
CA PRO A 20 4.69 -0.79 -10.85
C PRO A 20 3.47 -1.11 -10.01
N HIS A 21 2.53 -1.83 -10.60
CA HIS A 21 1.43 -2.40 -9.84
C HIS A 21 1.99 -3.47 -8.89
N PRO A 22 1.47 -3.55 -7.67
CA PRO A 22 1.89 -4.61 -6.77
C PRO A 22 1.59 -5.99 -7.36
N ARG A 23 2.39 -6.98 -6.95
CA ARG A 23 2.17 -8.35 -7.36
C ARG A 23 0.80 -8.83 -6.85
N GLY A 24 0.05 -9.51 -7.70
CA GLY A 24 -1.30 -9.97 -7.36
C GLY A 24 -2.40 -8.96 -7.63
N PHE A 25 -2.06 -7.84 -8.23
CA PHE A 25 -2.97 -6.73 -8.54
C PHE A 25 -3.61 -6.95 -9.92
N THR A 26 -4.93 -7.07 -9.96
CA THR A 26 -5.66 -7.28 -11.23
C THR A 26 -6.75 -6.22 -11.37
N VAL A 27 -6.63 -5.38 -12.39
CA VAL A 27 -7.62 -4.32 -12.64
C VAL A 27 -8.93 -4.91 -13.11
N ILE A 28 -10.03 -4.50 -12.48
CA ILE A 28 -11.39 -4.93 -12.82
C ILE A 28 -12.11 -3.82 -13.59
N ALA A 29 -11.96 -2.57 -13.16
CA ALA A 29 -12.64 -1.44 -13.77
C ALA A 29 -11.81 -0.17 -13.62
N GLY A 30 -11.93 0.72 -14.62
CA GLY A 30 -11.19 1.96 -14.62
C GLY A 30 -9.74 1.78 -15.01
N GLN A 31 -8.94 2.81 -14.77
CA GLN A 31 -7.52 2.80 -15.08
C GLN A 31 -6.74 3.38 -13.88
N PRO A 32 -6.72 2.68 -12.74
CA PRO A 32 -6.01 3.19 -11.58
C PRO A 32 -4.52 3.28 -11.85
N VAL A 33 -3.93 4.41 -11.47
CA VAL A 33 -2.50 4.64 -11.60
C VAL A 33 -1.91 4.66 -10.19
N THR A 34 -0.86 3.89 -9.98
CA THR A 34 -0.20 3.81 -8.67
C THR A 34 1.12 4.55 -8.70
N ARG A 35 1.44 5.23 -7.61
CA ARG A 35 2.73 5.86 -7.40
C ARG A 35 3.20 5.53 -6.01
N THR A 36 4.46 5.09 -5.89
CA THR A 36 5.05 4.67 -4.63
C THR A 36 6.31 5.45 -4.37
N TRP A 37 6.38 6.07 -3.20
CA TRP A 37 7.61 6.70 -2.69
C TRP A 37 8.10 5.86 -1.53
N ARG A 38 9.21 5.18 -1.71
CA ARG A 38 9.81 4.35 -0.66
C ARG A 38 10.81 5.19 0.10
N TYR A 39 10.50 5.52 1.34
CA TYR A 39 11.35 6.36 2.16
C TYR A 39 12.30 5.56 3.05
N PHE A 40 11.95 4.31 3.33
CA PHE A 40 12.77 3.43 4.15
C PHE A 40 12.72 2.02 3.58
N ALA A 41 13.88 1.34 3.57
CA ALA A 41 13.96 -0.06 3.21
C ALA A 41 15.13 -0.70 3.95
N LYS A 42 14.92 -1.92 4.44
CA LYS A 42 15.95 -2.66 5.16
C LYS A 42 15.79 -4.15 4.86
N GLU A 43 16.88 -4.77 4.43
CA GLU A 43 16.91 -6.21 4.26
C GLU A 43 17.44 -6.86 5.52
N GLU A 44 16.76 -7.91 5.99
CA GLU A 44 17.08 -8.56 7.24
C GLU A 44 16.57 -9.99 7.21
N GLU A 45 17.47 -10.95 7.37
CA GLU A 45 17.10 -12.37 7.48
C GLU A 45 16.15 -12.88 6.39
N GLY A 46 16.45 -12.54 5.14
CA GLY A 46 15.65 -13.01 4.00
C GLY A 46 14.35 -12.26 3.80
N ALA A 47 14.13 -11.18 4.52
CA ALA A 47 12.95 -10.35 4.36
C ALA A 47 13.35 -8.92 4.02
N LEU A 48 12.47 -8.24 3.28
CA LEU A 48 12.59 -6.81 2.99
C LEU A 48 11.49 -6.08 3.75
N LEU A 49 11.91 -5.20 4.66
CA LEU A 49 11.01 -4.28 5.36
C LEU A 49 11.07 -2.94 4.64
N ALA A 50 9.93 -2.44 4.21
CA ALA A 50 9.88 -1.17 3.50
C ALA A 50 8.73 -0.32 4.01
N SER A 51 8.89 0.99 3.97
CA SER A 51 7.83 1.91 4.32
C SER A 51 7.92 3.17 3.49
N GLY A 52 6.80 3.84 3.35
CA GLY A 52 6.73 5.04 2.53
C GLY A 52 5.31 5.52 2.31
N LEU A 53 5.13 6.17 1.17
CA LEU A 53 3.86 6.75 0.74
C LEU A 53 3.41 6.07 -0.54
N TRP A 54 2.12 5.75 -0.63
CA TRP A 54 1.52 5.16 -1.81
C TRP A 54 0.29 5.96 -2.20
N GLU A 55 0.14 6.18 -3.51
CA GLU A 55 -1.01 6.87 -4.06
C GLU A 55 -1.64 6.00 -5.14
N CYS A 56 -2.97 5.96 -5.19
CA CYS A 56 -3.69 5.25 -6.23
C CYS A 56 -4.89 6.10 -6.67
N THR A 57 -5.00 6.30 -7.99
CA THR A 57 -6.13 7.02 -8.55
C THR A 57 -7.36 6.11 -8.65
N GLU A 58 -8.51 6.68 -9.01
CA GLU A 58 -9.80 5.99 -9.02
C GLU A 58 -9.79 4.77 -9.92
N GLY A 59 -10.40 3.71 -9.45
CA GLY A 59 -10.52 2.45 -10.17
C GLY A 59 -10.76 1.29 -9.22
N THR A 60 -11.04 0.14 -9.79
CA THR A 60 -11.33 -1.08 -9.02
C THR A 60 -10.39 -2.18 -9.43
N PHE A 61 -9.84 -2.88 -8.44
CA PHE A 61 -8.94 -3.99 -8.69
C PHE A 61 -9.10 -5.07 -7.63
N ALA A 62 -8.81 -6.30 -8.05
CA ALA A 62 -8.71 -7.43 -7.13
C ALA A 62 -7.27 -7.54 -6.67
N PHE A 63 -7.07 -7.88 -5.42
CA PHE A 63 -5.74 -8.00 -4.85
C PHE A 63 -5.63 -9.22 -3.96
N ARG A 64 -4.60 -10.02 -4.19
CA ARG A 64 -4.22 -11.11 -3.30
C ARG A 64 -2.85 -10.78 -2.73
N PHE A 65 -2.78 -10.59 -1.42
CA PHE A 65 -1.54 -10.19 -0.76
C PHE A 65 -0.59 -11.37 -0.61
N GLN A 66 0.62 -11.19 -1.12
CA GLN A 66 1.71 -12.16 -0.99
C GLN A 66 2.73 -11.69 0.03
N HIS A 67 2.44 -10.60 0.72
CA HIS A 67 3.28 -10.01 1.74
C HIS A 67 2.40 -9.45 2.85
N TRP A 68 3.00 -9.12 3.98
CA TRP A 68 2.30 -8.45 5.08
C TRP A 68 2.34 -6.95 4.84
N GLU A 69 1.25 -6.25 5.14
CA GLU A 69 1.19 -4.80 5.03
C GLU A 69 0.33 -4.19 6.13
N PHE A 70 0.85 -3.11 6.72
CA PHE A 70 0.07 -2.16 7.50
C PHE A 70 -0.06 -0.88 6.67
N PHE A 71 -1.24 -0.26 6.67
CA PHE A 71 -1.40 1.05 6.05
C PHE A 71 -2.25 1.98 6.91
N HIS A 72 -2.06 3.27 6.69
CA HIS A 72 -2.82 4.34 7.32
C HIS A 72 -3.24 5.31 6.22
N LEU A 73 -4.56 5.48 6.02
CA LEU A 73 -5.08 6.38 5.00
C LEU A 73 -4.91 7.83 5.43
N LEU A 74 -4.35 8.64 4.54
CA LEU A 74 -4.14 10.07 4.76
C LEU A 74 -5.21 10.89 4.07
N SER A 75 -5.67 10.46 2.90
CA SER A 75 -6.68 11.17 2.11
C SER A 75 -7.37 10.20 1.16
N GLY A 76 -8.52 10.62 0.66
CA GLY A 76 -9.30 9.84 -0.29
C GLY A 76 -10.29 8.89 0.37
N VAL A 77 -10.95 8.09 -0.47
CA VAL A 77 -11.97 7.13 -0.02
C VAL A 77 -11.71 5.79 -0.70
N LEU A 78 -11.68 4.75 0.11
CA LEU A 78 -11.44 3.38 -0.33
C LEU A 78 -12.59 2.49 0.12
N ARG A 79 -13.18 1.74 -0.81
CA ARG A 79 -14.11 0.65 -0.45
C ARG A 79 -13.36 -0.65 -0.59
N LEU A 80 -13.13 -1.31 0.53
CA LEU A 80 -12.38 -2.55 0.59
C LEU A 80 -13.36 -3.68 0.91
N THR A 81 -13.42 -4.68 0.04
CA THR A 81 -14.32 -5.82 0.24
C THR A 81 -13.47 -7.07 0.37
N PRO A 82 -13.36 -7.63 1.58
CA PRO A 82 -12.69 -8.93 1.74
C PRO A 82 -13.42 -10.00 0.96
N GLU A 83 -12.68 -10.96 0.42
CA GLU A 83 -13.31 -12.08 -0.29
C GLU A 83 -14.28 -12.82 0.63
N GLY A 84 -15.53 -12.93 0.19
CA GLY A 84 -16.58 -13.56 1.00
C GLY A 84 -17.11 -12.70 2.14
N GLY A 85 -16.67 -11.44 2.25
CA GLY A 85 -17.08 -10.54 3.31
C GLY A 85 -17.85 -9.35 2.82
N GLU A 86 -18.18 -8.46 3.75
CA GLU A 86 -18.92 -7.24 3.46
C GLU A 86 -17.99 -6.08 3.12
N PRO A 87 -18.45 -5.15 2.26
CA PRO A 87 -17.65 -3.97 1.96
C PRO A 87 -17.39 -3.11 3.21
N LEU A 88 -16.17 -2.59 3.29
CA LEU A 88 -15.77 -1.64 4.33
C LEU A 88 -15.41 -0.34 3.65
N LEU A 89 -16.00 0.76 4.10
CA LEU A 89 -15.69 2.08 3.57
C LEU A 89 -14.67 2.73 4.49
N LEU A 90 -13.49 3.04 3.95
CA LEU A 90 -12.38 3.61 4.71
C LEU A 90 -12.05 5.00 4.18
N GLY A 91 -11.69 5.88 5.10
CA GLY A 91 -11.33 7.25 4.78
C GLY A 91 -10.15 7.73 5.61
N PRO A 92 -9.83 9.04 5.56
CA PRO A 92 -8.67 9.58 6.28
C PRO A 92 -8.70 9.24 7.76
N GLY A 93 -7.59 8.74 8.26
CA GLY A 93 -7.45 8.32 9.66
C GLY A 93 -7.68 6.84 9.88
N ASP A 94 -8.26 6.13 8.91
CA ASP A 94 -8.45 4.68 9.05
C ASP A 94 -7.16 3.95 8.75
N ALA A 95 -6.94 2.86 9.47
CA ALA A 95 -5.74 2.05 9.32
C ALA A 95 -6.11 0.58 9.36
N ALA A 96 -5.29 -0.25 8.73
CA ALA A 96 -5.54 -1.69 8.67
C ALA A 96 -4.26 -2.47 8.47
N THR A 97 -4.31 -3.72 8.85
CA THR A 97 -3.24 -4.68 8.61
C THR A 97 -3.79 -5.81 7.75
N MET A 98 -3.03 -6.18 6.73
CA MET A 98 -3.37 -7.29 5.84
C MET A 98 -2.28 -8.34 5.93
N GLU A 99 -2.69 -9.56 6.25
CA GLU A 99 -1.80 -10.71 6.35
C GLU A 99 -1.56 -11.34 4.99
N VAL A 100 -0.49 -12.11 4.88
CA VAL A 100 -0.23 -12.92 3.68
C VAL A 100 -1.42 -13.82 3.41
N GLY A 101 -1.89 -13.81 2.18
CA GLY A 101 -3.04 -14.61 1.77
C GLY A 101 -4.36 -13.85 1.78
N PHE A 102 -4.37 -12.65 2.33
CA PHE A 102 -5.59 -11.82 2.28
C PHE A 102 -5.95 -11.55 0.81
N SER A 103 -7.22 -11.81 0.47
CA SER A 103 -7.76 -11.53 -0.86
C SER A 103 -8.97 -10.62 -0.74
N GLY A 104 -9.13 -9.73 -1.69
CA GLY A 104 -10.27 -8.85 -1.71
C GLY A 104 -10.30 -7.96 -2.93
N THR A 105 -11.30 -7.08 -2.94
CA THR A 105 -11.49 -6.09 -3.99
C THR A 105 -11.31 -4.70 -3.38
N TRP A 106 -10.53 -3.88 -4.05
CA TRP A 106 -10.30 -2.49 -3.68
C TRP A 106 -10.97 -1.62 -4.72
N GLU A 107 -11.92 -0.81 -4.29
CA GLU A 107 -12.48 0.23 -5.13
C GLU A 107 -12.01 1.57 -4.59
N VAL A 108 -11.13 2.22 -5.34
CA VAL A 108 -10.68 3.57 -5.00
C VAL A 108 -11.74 4.53 -5.51
N VAL A 109 -12.56 5.02 -4.59
CA VAL A 109 -13.68 5.91 -4.91
C VAL A 109 -13.19 7.32 -5.17
N GLU A 110 -12.23 7.77 -4.37
CA GLU A 110 -11.50 9.02 -4.57
C GLU A 110 -10.04 8.71 -4.39
N THR A 111 -9.18 9.32 -5.21
CA THR A 111 -7.73 9.09 -5.14
C THR A 111 -7.26 9.00 -3.71
N ILE A 112 -6.63 7.88 -3.36
CA ILE A 112 -6.15 7.65 -2.00
C ILE A 112 -4.66 7.87 -1.90
N ARG A 113 -4.26 8.33 -0.71
CA ARG A 113 -2.86 8.40 -0.30
C ARG A 113 -2.77 7.74 1.07
N LYS A 114 -1.77 6.89 1.24
CA LYS A 114 -1.57 6.18 2.49
C LYS A 114 -0.09 6.05 2.81
N HIS A 115 0.24 6.09 4.10
CA HIS A 115 1.52 5.58 4.56
C HIS A 115 1.41 4.07 4.66
N PHE A 116 2.48 3.38 4.33
CA PHE A 116 2.49 1.92 4.37
C PHE A 116 3.76 1.40 5.03
N VAL A 117 3.65 0.21 5.60
CA VAL A 117 4.76 -0.61 6.05
C VAL A 117 4.53 -2.01 5.47
N THR A 118 5.49 -2.51 4.73
CA THR A 118 5.39 -3.83 4.10
C THR A 118 6.55 -4.71 4.53
N ARG A 119 6.29 -6.00 4.62
CA ARG A 119 7.33 -6.99 4.86
C ARG A 119 7.20 -8.07 3.80
N TYR A 120 8.18 -8.13 2.92
CA TYR A 120 8.26 -9.13 1.87
C TYR A 120 9.24 -10.21 2.29
N VAL A 121 8.85 -11.45 2.17
CA VAL A 121 9.71 -12.59 2.47
C VAL A 121 10.10 -13.24 1.16
N ALA A 122 11.40 -13.47 0.98
CA ALA A 122 11.91 -14.17 -0.19
C ALA A 122 11.48 -15.64 -0.15
N GLY A 123 11.11 -16.19 -1.30
CA GLY A 123 10.77 -17.60 -1.31
C GLY A 123 9.83 -18.01 -2.39
#